data_d61298776b824d9fa00f2e2a89ea9a57
#
_entry.id   d61298776b824d9fa00f2e2a89ea9a57
#
_cell.length_a   1.000
_cell.length_b   1.000
_cell.length_c   1.000
_cell.angle_alpha   90.00
_cell.angle_beta   90.00
_cell.angle_gamma   90.00
#
_symmetry.space_group_name_H-M   'P 1'
#
loop_
_entity.id
_entity.type
_entity.pdbx_description
1 polymer ?
#
loop_
_entity_poly.entity_id
_entity_poly.type
_entity_poly.pdbx_seq_one_letter_code
_entity_poly.pdbx_strand_id
1 'polypeptide(L)'
;MKRLDLQKCIVGSVFTNCYFLKNKETEEMLIVDPGDNADRIEQKVLEMQGRPVAILLTHGHFDHILAAEEIKKKYNIPIYACAKEEKTLQDPRINLTAFHTSSYTLKADVYLTDLQVVELAGFSVQMIETPG
;
A
#
# COMPACT_ATOMS: atom_id res chain seq x y z
N MET A 1 8.57 -3.94 -18.75
CA MET A 1 9.64 -2.93 -18.58
C MET A 1 10.85 -3.57 -17.94
N LYS A 2 12.03 -3.37 -18.53
CA LYS A 2 13.26 -4.03 -18.07
C LYS A 2 13.69 -3.62 -16.67
N ARG A 3 13.36 -2.41 -16.22
CA ARG A 3 13.77 -1.92 -14.90
C ARG A 3 12.75 -2.22 -13.79
N LEU A 4 11.58 -2.74 -14.14
CA LEU A 4 10.55 -3.07 -13.13
C LEU A 4 10.67 -4.54 -12.72
N ASP A 5 10.84 -4.76 -11.42
CA ASP A 5 10.67 -6.08 -10.81
C ASP A 5 9.37 -6.04 -10.01
N LEU A 6 8.35 -6.73 -10.52
CA LEU A 6 7.03 -6.80 -9.91
C LEU A 6 6.87 -8.17 -9.26
N GLN A 7 6.67 -8.19 -7.96
CA GLN A 7 6.39 -9.41 -7.20
C GLN A 7 5.22 -9.17 -6.26
N LYS A 8 4.68 -10.24 -5.69
CA LYS A 8 3.58 -10.16 -4.75
C LYS A 8 3.72 -11.19 -3.64
N CYS A 9 3.07 -10.95 -2.51
CA CYS A 9 2.82 -11.98 -1.51
C CYS A 9 1.36 -11.88 -1.06
N ILE A 10 0.83 -13.00 -0.59
CA ILE A 10 -0.55 -13.07 -0.09
C ILE A 10 -0.52 -12.82 1.40
N VAL A 11 -1.37 -11.91 1.87
CA VAL A 11 -1.41 -11.49 3.29
C VAL A 11 -2.85 -11.52 3.81
N GLY A 12 -2.96 -11.71 5.12
CA GLY A 12 -4.23 -11.62 5.83
C GLY A 12 -5.14 -12.82 5.67
N SER A 13 -6.27 -12.76 6.39
CA SER A 13 -7.25 -13.85 6.47
C SER A 13 -8.08 -14.02 5.20
N VAL A 14 -8.14 -13.00 4.34
CA VAL A 14 -8.90 -13.05 3.08
C VAL A 14 -7.99 -13.12 1.86
N PHE A 15 -6.72 -13.43 2.05
CA PHE A 15 -5.75 -13.70 0.97
C PHE A 15 -5.59 -12.53 0.01
N THR A 16 -5.40 -11.34 0.54
CA THR A 16 -5.17 -10.14 -0.26
C THR A 16 -3.75 -10.13 -0.83
N ASN A 17 -3.61 -9.73 -2.10
CA ASN A 17 -2.31 -9.58 -2.72
C ASN A 17 -1.67 -8.25 -2.30
N CYS A 18 -0.49 -8.34 -1.70
CA CYS A 18 0.37 -7.18 -1.48
C CYS A 18 1.41 -7.16 -2.59
N TYR A 19 1.48 -6.09 -3.36
CA TYR A 19 2.39 -5.99 -4.50
C TYR A 19 3.64 -5.19 -4.16
N PHE A 20 4.75 -5.57 -4.76
CA PHE A 20 6.04 -4.92 -4.60
C PHE A 20 6.57 -4.53 -5.98
N LEU A 21 6.76 -3.23 -6.21
CA LEU A 21 7.27 -2.70 -7.46
C LEU A 21 8.65 -2.13 -7.20
N LYS A 22 9.68 -2.84 -7.65
CA LYS A 22 11.06 -2.41 -7.44
C LYS A 22 11.66 -1.89 -8.73
N ASN A 23 12.34 -0.75 -8.64
CA ASN A 23 13.16 -0.22 -9.74
C ASN A 23 14.53 -0.88 -9.65
N LYS A 24 14.86 -1.72 -10.62
CA LYS A 24 16.12 -2.47 -10.61
C LYS A 24 17.37 -1.57 -10.71
N GLU A 25 17.21 -0.36 -11.23
CA GLU A 25 18.35 0.56 -11.38
C GLU A 25 18.68 1.27 -10.08
N THR A 26 17.66 1.66 -9.30
CA THR A 26 17.84 2.44 -8.06
C THR A 26 17.62 1.63 -6.80
N GLU A 27 17.01 0.46 -6.91
CA GLU A 27 16.54 -0.40 -5.83
C GLU A 27 15.39 0.20 -5.03
N GLU A 28 14.87 1.36 -5.42
CA GLU A 28 13.70 1.96 -4.79
C GLU A 28 12.46 1.12 -5.06
N MET A 29 11.58 1.03 -4.05
CA MET A 29 10.45 0.12 -4.10
C MET A 29 9.17 0.79 -3.64
N LEU A 30 8.05 0.45 -4.29
CA LEU A 30 6.70 0.79 -3.87
C LEU A 30 6.06 -0.45 -3.28
N ILE A 31 5.34 -0.29 -2.17
CA ILE A 31 4.56 -1.37 -1.55
C ILE A 31 3.08 -1.02 -1.73
N VAL A 32 2.32 -1.91 -2.35
CA VAL A 32 0.91 -1.69 -2.67
C VAL A 32 0.05 -2.61 -1.81
N ASP A 33 -0.88 -2.02 -1.09
CA ASP A 33 -1.85 -2.73 -0.24
C ASP A 33 -1.21 -3.66 0.79
N PRO A 34 -0.45 -3.10 1.76
CA PRO A 34 0.09 -3.90 2.87
C PRO A 34 -1.05 -4.25 3.84
N GLY A 35 -1.84 -5.26 3.45
CA GLY A 35 -3.10 -5.59 4.09
C GLY A 35 -2.97 -6.20 5.47
N ASP A 36 -1.90 -6.96 5.73
CA ASP A 36 -1.64 -7.61 7.03
C ASP A 36 -0.24 -8.24 6.99
N ASN A 37 0.13 -8.94 8.06
CA ASN A 37 1.38 -9.69 8.13
C ASN A 37 2.62 -8.83 7.81
N ALA A 38 2.82 -7.76 8.58
CA ALA A 38 3.93 -6.83 8.36
C ALA A 38 5.29 -7.53 8.29
N ASP A 39 5.56 -8.50 9.16
CA ASP A 39 6.81 -9.25 9.17
C ASP A 39 7.03 -10.03 7.87
N ARG A 40 5.98 -10.56 7.27
CA ARG A 40 6.04 -11.24 5.99
C ARG A 40 6.36 -10.27 4.85
N ILE A 41 5.79 -9.07 4.92
CA ILE A 41 6.08 -8.00 3.97
C ILE A 41 7.55 -7.58 4.11
N GLU A 42 8.03 -7.38 5.32
CA GLU A 42 9.42 -7.03 5.58
C GLU A 42 10.39 -8.09 5.04
N GLN A 43 10.05 -9.36 5.19
CA GLN A 43 10.87 -10.44 4.65
C GLN A 43 10.93 -10.39 3.13
N LYS A 44 9.81 -10.10 2.47
CA LYS A 44 9.77 -9.97 1.02
C LYS A 44 10.64 -8.81 0.53
N VAL A 45 10.63 -7.69 1.26
CA VAL A 45 11.51 -6.55 0.96
C VAL A 45 12.97 -6.97 1.02
N LEU A 46 13.36 -7.75 2.04
CA LEU A 46 14.73 -8.26 2.17
C LEU A 46 15.09 -9.20 1.03
N GLU A 47 14.19 -10.11 0.65
CA GLU A 47 14.41 -11.04 -0.46
C GLU A 47 14.64 -10.31 -1.78
N MET A 48 13.91 -9.24 -2.01
CA MET A 48 14.03 -8.44 -3.23
C MET A 48 15.17 -7.42 -3.17
N GLN A 49 15.79 -7.26 -2.00
CA GLN A 49 16.84 -6.25 -1.79
C GLN A 49 16.34 -4.86 -2.17
N GLY A 50 15.09 -4.57 -1.83
CA GLY A 50 14.45 -3.29 -2.16
C GLY A 50 14.58 -2.28 -1.04
N ARG A 51 14.48 -0.99 -1.41
CA ARG A 51 14.45 0.11 -0.47
C ARG A 51 13.09 0.82 -0.60
N PRO A 52 12.12 0.49 0.29
CA PRO A 52 10.79 1.11 0.20
C PRO A 52 10.84 2.63 0.30
N VAL A 53 10.10 3.30 -0.57
CA VAL A 53 10.03 4.76 -0.60
C VAL A 53 8.59 5.29 -0.46
N ALA A 54 7.59 4.45 -0.69
CA ALA A 54 6.19 4.84 -0.53
C ALA A 54 5.28 3.62 -0.43
N ILE A 55 4.12 3.81 0.18
CA ILE A 55 3.03 2.85 0.22
C ILE A 55 1.90 3.41 -0.65
N LEU A 56 1.30 2.55 -1.47
CA LEU A 56 0.13 2.89 -2.29
C LEU A 56 -1.05 2.03 -1.83
N LEU A 57 -2.19 2.66 -1.59
CA LEU A 57 -3.40 1.97 -1.22
C LEU A 57 -4.40 2.04 -2.37
N THR A 58 -4.87 0.89 -2.85
CA THR A 58 -5.89 0.85 -3.89
C THR A 58 -7.30 0.98 -3.31
N HIS A 59 -7.50 0.47 -2.10
CA HIS A 59 -8.77 0.53 -1.37
C HIS A 59 -8.53 0.84 0.10
N GLY A 60 -9.55 1.41 0.76
CA GLY A 60 -9.48 1.70 2.18
C GLY A 60 -10.07 0.61 3.09
N HIS A 61 -10.47 -0.53 2.55
CA HIS A 61 -11.06 -1.61 3.33
C HIS A 61 -9.99 -2.42 4.08
N PHE A 62 -10.40 -3.12 5.14
CA PHE A 62 -9.50 -3.72 6.11
C PHE A 62 -8.42 -4.61 5.49
N ASP A 63 -8.77 -5.38 4.48
CA ASP A 63 -7.86 -6.37 3.89
C ASP A 63 -6.72 -5.74 3.09
N HIS A 64 -6.74 -4.43 2.88
CA HIS A 64 -5.70 -3.71 2.15
C HIS A 64 -4.83 -2.82 3.03
N ILE A 65 -5.20 -2.60 4.31
CA ILE A 65 -4.61 -1.50 5.09
C ILE A 65 -4.03 -1.89 6.46
N LEU A 66 -4.28 -3.10 6.98
CA LEU A 66 -3.97 -3.40 8.37
C LEU A 66 -2.49 -3.29 8.76
N ALA A 67 -1.58 -3.52 7.84
CA ALA A 67 -0.15 -3.38 8.11
C ALA A 67 0.44 -2.05 7.63
N ALA A 68 -0.37 -1.17 7.04
CA ALA A 68 0.12 0.06 6.41
C ALA A 68 0.88 0.96 7.38
N GLU A 69 0.32 1.21 8.57
CA GLU A 69 0.96 2.11 9.53
C GLU A 69 2.27 1.53 10.07
N GLU A 70 2.30 0.24 10.32
CA GLU A 70 3.49 -0.45 10.81
C GLU A 70 4.61 -0.39 9.78
N ILE A 71 4.31 -0.64 8.51
CA ILE A 71 5.27 -0.55 7.42
C ILE A 71 5.74 0.89 7.22
N LYS A 72 4.81 1.86 7.30
CA LYS A 72 5.17 3.29 7.24
C LYS A 72 6.20 3.65 8.31
N LYS A 73 5.98 3.22 9.54
CA LYS A 73 6.89 3.52 10.66
C LYS A 73 8.22 2.81 10.51
N LYS A 74 8.20 1.57 10.08
CA LYS A 74 9.41 0.76 9.90
C LYS A 74 10.38 1.39 8.90
N TYR A 75 9.86 1.88 7.77
CA TYR A 75 10.69 2.40 6.68
C TYR A 75 10.69 3.93 6.61
N ASN A 76 9.89 4.59 7.44
CA ASN A 76 9.75 6.05 7.46
C ASN A 76 9.37 6.60 6.08
N ILE A 77 8.27 6.10 5.54
CA ILE A 77 7.81 6.40 4.18
C ILE A 77 6.37 6.89 4.18
N PRO A 78 5.97 7.70 3.17
CA PRO A 78 4.60 8.20 3.09
C PRO A 78 3.61 7.18 2.54
N ILE A 79 2.33 7.39 2.86
CA ILE A 79 1.20 6.61 2.35
C ILE A 79 0.43 7.47 1.35
N TYR A 80 0.21 6.94 0.15
CA TYR A 80 -0.58 7.56 -0.91
C TYR A 80 -1.87 6.77 -1.09
N ALA A 81 -3.00 7.46 -1.18
CA ALA A 81 -4.30 6.83 -1.40
C ALA A 81 -5.14 7.70 -2.32
N CYS A 82 -6.18 7.10 -2.93
CA CYS A 82 -7.15 7.88 -3.70
C CYS A 82 -7.96 8.77 -2.76
N ALA A 83 -8.21 10.00 -3.16
CA ALA A 83 -8.94 10.98 -2.35
C ALA A 83 -10.32 10.47 -1.93
N LYS A 84 -10.99 9.70 -2.77
CA LYS A 84 -12.31 9.15 -2.44
C LYS A 84 -12.27 8.10 -1.34
N GLU A 85 -11.11 7.56 -0.99
CA GLU A 85 -10.96 6.56 0.08
C GLU A 85 -10.75 7.18 1.46
N GLU A 86 -10.70 8.50 1.57
CA GLU A 86 -10.42 9.17 2.85
C GLU A 86 -11.42 8.79 3.94
N LYS A 87 -12.71 8.84 3.65
CA LYS A 87 -13.74 8.47 4.62
C LYS A 87 -13.64 7.00 5.02
N THR A 88 -13.38 6.13 4.06
CA THR A 88 -13.26 4.69 4.30
C THR A 88 -12.09 4.43 5.25
N LEU A 89 -10.95 5.03 5.02
CA LEU A 89 -9.76 4.86 5.84
C LEU A 89 -9.97 5.33 7.28
N GLN A 90 -10.74 6.39 7.48
CA GLN A 90 -10.89 7.03 8.78
C GLN A 90 -12.12 6.55 9.57
N ASP A 91 -12.96 5.70 9.02
CA ASP A 91 -14.13 5.15 9.70
C ASP A 91 -14.05 3.63 9.78
N PRO A 92 -13.90 3.05 11.00
CA PRO A 92 -13.78 1.60 11.15
C PRO A 92 -15.00 0.82 10.66
N ARG A 93 -16.18 1.44 10.62
CA ARG A 93 -17.38 0.79 10.12
C ARG A 93 -17.40 0.73 8.60
N ILE A 94 -16.87 1.77 7.95
CA ILE A 94 -16.79 1.81 6.49
C ILE A 94 -15.64 0.95 5.98
N ASN A 95 -14.48 0.98 6.64
CA ASN A 95 -13.34 0.15 6.25
C ASN A 95 -13.46 -1.31 6.73
N LEU A 96 -14.51 -1.60 7.51
CA LEU A 96 -14.88 -2.93 8.00
C LEU A 96 -14.00 -3.50 9.11
N THR A 97 -13.04 -2.74 9.66
CA THR A 97 -12.22 -3.23 10.78
C THR A 97 -13.04 -3.43 12.03
N ALA A 98 -14.10 -2.62 12.24
CA ALA A 98 -14.99 -2.76 13.40
C ALA A 98 -15.68 -4.11 13.45
N PHE A 99 -15.84 -4.79 12.32
CA PHE A 99 -16.54 -6.07 12.22
C PHE A 99 -15.61 -7.26 12.10
N HIS A 100 -14.34 -7.04 11.88
CA HIS A 100 -13.38 -8.11 11.58
C HIS A 100 -12.38 -8.33 12.72
N THR A 101 -11.84 -7.27 13.27
CA THR A 101 -10.82 -7.31 14.32
C THR A 101 -11.01 -6.12 15.25
N SER A 102 -9.97 -5.59 15.84
CA SER A 102 -10.06 -4.33 16.56
C SER A 102 -10.21 -3.17 15.57
N SER A 103 -10.97 -2.16 15.96
CA SER A 103 -11.17 -0.98 15.13
C SER A 103 -9.85 -0.34 14.73
N TYR A 104 -9.72 -0.01 13.45
CA TYR A 104 -8.50 0.55 12.89
C TYR A 104 -8.84 1.70 11.96
N THR A 105 -8.14 2.82 12.14
CA THR A 105 -8.28 3.97 11.26
C THR A 105 -6.91 4.33 10.72
N LEU A 106 -6.87 4.86 9.52
CA LEU A 106 -5.64 5.21 8.86
C LEU A 106 -5.81 6.55 8.12
N LYS A 107 -4.79 7.38 8.18
CA LYS A 107 -4.74 8.61 7.43
C LYS A 107 -3.57 8.53 6.45
N ALA A 108 -3.85 8.75 5.18
CA ALA A 108 -2.79 8.82 4.18
C ALA A 108 -2.07 10.17 4.28
N ASP A 109 -0.81 10.19 3.87
CA ASP A 109 -0.04 11.42 3.83
C ASP A 109 -0.38 12.25 2.60
N VAL A 110 -0.73 11.59 1.49
CA VAL A 110 -1.10 12.23 0.24
C VAL A 110 -2.34 11.55 -0.32
N TYR A 111 -3.35 12.35 -0.65
CA TYR A 111 -4.55 11.87 -1.33
C TYR A 111 -4.49 12.30 -2.78
N LEU A 112 -4.63 11.34 -3.67
CA LEU A 112 -4.54 11.57 -5.12
C LEU A 112 -5.94 11.59 -5.73
N THR A 113 -6.18 12.54 -6.63
CA THR A 113 -7.44 12.60 -7.38
C THR A 113 -7.37 11.66 -8.58
N ASP A 114 -8.54 11.37 -9.16
CA ASP A 114 -8.61 10.52 -10.36
C ASP A 114 -7.72 11.06 -11.48
N LEU A 115 -7.00 10.17 -12.13
CA LEU A 115 -6.07 10.45 -13.24
C LEU A 115 -4.84 11.26 -12.86
N GLN A 116 -4.66 11.61 -11.59
CA GLN A 116 -3.46 12.32 -11.14
C GLN A 116 -2.23 11.41 -11.29
N VAL A 117 -1.15 11.98 -11.77
CA VAL A 117 0.14 11.27 -11.96
C VAL A 117 1.16 11.76 -10.95
N VAL A 118 1.88 10.84 -10.33
CA VAL A 118 2.99 11.16 -9.44
C VAL A 118 4.22 10.35 -9.85
N GLU A 119 5.40 10.91 -9.59
CA GLU A 119 6.66 10.21 -9.84
C GLU A 119 7.13 9.58 -8.55
N LEU A 120 7.21 8.25 -8.51
CA LEU A 120 7.63 7.50 -7.32
C LEU A 120 8.56 6.36 -7.74
N ALA A 121 9.67 6.21 -7.04
CA ALA A 121 10.65 5.15 -7.31
C ALA A 121 11.16 5.14 -8.76
N GLY A 122 11.15 6.30 -9.42
CA GLY A 122 11.54 6.40 -10.84
C GLY A 122 10.46 5.95 -11.81
N PHE A 123 9.24 5.72 -11.33
CA PHE A 123 8.09 5.35 -12.17
C PHE A 123 7.06 6.47 -12.19
N SER A 124 6.36 6.63 -13.32
CA SER A 124 5.17 7.47 -13.41
C SER A 124 3.98 6.62 -12.97
N VAL A 125 3.33 7.02 -11.89
CA VAL A 125 2.18 6.29 -11.32
C VAL A 125 0.94 7.13 -11.49
N GLN A 126 -0.06 6.60 -12.17
CA GLN A 126 -1.34 7.29 -12.36
C GLN A 126 -2.41 6.67 -11.48
N MET A 127 -3.13 7.51 -10.74
CA MET A 127 -4.28 7.08 -9.95
C MET A 127 -5.48 6.92 -10.88
N ILE A 128 -6.09 5.73 -10.84
CA ILE A 128 -7.31 5.45 -11.61
C ILE A 128 -8.38 5.01 -10.64
N GLU A 129 -9.44 5.81 -10.50
CA GLU A 129 -10.56 5.44 -9.66
C GLU A 129 -11.38 4.35 -10.33
N THR A 130 -11.61 3.28 -9.60
CA THR A 130 -12.47 2.19 -10.06
C THR A 130 -13.67 2.08 -9.14
N PRO A 131 -14.88 1.92 -9.68
CA PRO A 131 -16.05 1.71 -8.85
C PRO A 131 -15.97 0.37 -8.14
N GLY A 132 -16.41 0.34 -6.92
CA GLY A 132 -16.46 -0.89 -6.15
C GLY A 132 -15.80 -0.86 -4.83
#